data_0a26e3a6c9306f280f4dbf4f64274fd9
#
_entry.id   0a26e3a6c9306f280f4dbf4f64274fd9
#
_cell.length_a   1.000
_cell.length_b   1.000
_cell.length_c   1.000
_cell.angle_alpha   90.00
_cell.angle_beta   90.00
_cell.angle_gamma   90.00
#
_symmetry.space_group_name_H-M   'P 1'
#
loop_
_entity.id
_entity.type
_entity.pdbx_description
1 polymer ?
#
loop_
_entity_poly.entity_id
_entity_poly.type
_entity_poly.pdbx_seq_one_letter_code
_entity_poly.pdbx_strand_id
1 'polypeptide(L)'
;MKVGFALTSEFQEAGRGIFHRVSRQNPEYKASDTDKQYNKCLSAHGDGISIATFFQMAKDAGIDISNPKEIQKSSVGTLDIWTYGSDNQISKKPNIQPVEVDSKWILDEESLPHFPAFIYDMLPPFLKEVLVNCISEDDRDMMLMGTLTCISATLQNVVGEYNHDDWHPMLYFFVMADAGMGKGSLKYCREIVAPIHNELREASEQLMKQYKESKSESKPGEKDTSNVNEAPHRRTLFIPTNSSAASVIQQLDNNGGVGLIFDTECDTLSAILKSEYGDYSTIIRKSYHHEPIDLSRRKDDEYRVIERPMLAICLSGTPGQLYTLTPQAEDGTFSRITCYHMPFKAEFRDVLVESINHNYDNYTLRERFFQLGKLYKQRRESFFRGGSYRIVIPQEYCKEFNEHFRQMNQEVVDDISHDMQSVVRRLAFTVFRIMMVLTSIRFMDEISNPSAMTPKDGSRIVIRCSRDDFDIAMAIGDVLIYHTVYCYAHLPQSKVTTNGQGEIITKKSKMEQLLAALPNKFDRETYRAVSMKHGYPVSTTAKWINDYVRQGRLEHSSQNCYRKL
;
A
#
# COMPACT_ATOMS: atom_id res chain seq x y z
N MET A 1 -32.01 -16.17 -17.13
CA MET A 1 -31.30 -17.10 -18.05
C MET A 1 -30.59 -16.36 -19.19
N LYS A 2 -31.26 -15.55 -20.05
CA LYS A 2 -30.58 -14.83 -21.16
C LYS A 2 -29.44 -13.92 -20.67
N VAL A 3 -29.64 -13.17 -19.57
CA VAL A 3 -28.60 -12.34 -18.94
C VAL A 3 -27.41 -13.19 -18.47
N GLY A 4 -27.68 -14.36 -17.89
CA GLY A 4 -26.61 -15.29 -17.48
C GLY A 4 -25.77 -15.76 -18.67
N PHE A 5 -26.39 -16.18 -19.75
CA PHE A 5 -25.68 -16.59 -20.97
C PHE A 5 -24.89 -15.45 -21.62
N ALA A 6 -25.45 -14.23 -21.66
CA ALA A 6 -24.75 -13.07 -22.19
C ALA A 6 -23.50 -12.73 -21.36
N LEU A 7 -23.58 -12.80 -20.03
CA LEU A 7 -22.47 -12.54 -19.14
C LEU A 7 -21.42 -13.67 -19.15
N THR A 8 -21.85 -14.94 -19.26
CA THR A 8 -20.91 -16.07 -19.35
C THR A 8 -20.18 -16.11 -20.68
N SER A 9 -20.82 -15.69 -21.80
CA SER A 9 -20.17 -15.65 -23.11
C SER A 9 -19.04 -14.62 -23.19
N GLU A 10 -19.13 -13.52 -22.45
CA GLU A 10 -18.15 -12.42 -22.48
C GLU A 10 -17.15 -12.48 -21.33
N PHE A 11 -17.64 -12.75 -20.12
CA PHE A 11 -16.86 -12.61 -18.89
C PHE A 11 -16.58 -13.93 -18.17
N GLN A 12 -17.05 -15.07 -18.72
CA GLN A 12 -16.86 -16.37 -18.09
C GLN A 12 -17.29 -16.34 -16.59
N GLU A 13 -16.43 -16.83 -15.71
CA GLU A 13 -16.66 -16.79 -14.25
C GLU A 13 -16.67 -15.36 -13.67
N ALA A 14 -15.92 -14.41 -14.26
CA ALA A 14 -15.90 -13.01 -13.82
C ALA A 14 -17.26 -12.30 -13.93
N GLY A 15 -18.15 -12.76 -14.80
CA GLY A 15 -19.51 -12.24 -14.94
C GLY A 15 -20.47 -12.62 -13.80
N ARG A 16 -20.10 -13.53 -12.89
CA ARG A 16 -20.95 -14.01 -11.78
C ARG A 16 -21.39 -12.89 -10.86
N GLY A 17 -20.47 -12.02 -10.47
CA GLY A 17 -20.78 -10.87 -9.61
C GLY A 17 -21.77 -9.89 -10.25
N ILE A 18 -21.67 -9.68 -11.56
CA ILE A 18 -22.61 -8.85 -12.31
C ILE A 18 -23.99 -9.53 -12.35
N PHE A 19 -24.04 -10.86 -12.57
CA PHE A 19 -25.27 -11.63 -12.57
C PHE A 19 -26.00 -11.57 -11.23
N HIS A 20 -25.27 -11.65 -10.12
CA HIS A 20 -25.82 -11.47 -8.78
C HIS A 20 -26.38 -10.05 -8.57
N ARG A 21 -25.67 -9.01 -9.00
CA ARG A 21 -26.14 -7.62 -8.88
C ARG A 21 -27.44 -7.40 -9.63
N VAL A 22 -27.55 -7.90 -10.85
CA VAL A 22 -28.79 -7.82 -11.63
C VAL A 22 -29.91 -8.64 -10.97
N SER A 23 -29.60 -9.85 -10.48
CA SER A 23 -30.58 -10.75 -9.87
C SER A 23 -31.11 -10.25 -8.53
N ARG A 24 -30.36 -9.45 -7.78
CA ARG A 24 -30.79 -8.85 -6.48
C ARG A 24 -31.98 -7.91 -6.61
N GLN A 25 -32.26 -7.40 -7.80
CA GLN A 25 -33.46 -6.60 -8.04
C GLN A 25 -34.77 -7.43 -8.02
N ASN A 26 -34.67 -8.75 -8.03
CA ASN A 26 -35.83 -9.63 -7.91
C ASN A 26 -36.15 -9.87 -6.42
N PRO A 27 -37.40 -9.64 -5.97
CA PRO A 27 -37.82 -9.91 -4.57
C PRO A 27 -37.60 -11.37 -4.13
N GLU A 28 -37.56 -12.32 -5.06
CA GLU A 28 -37.32 -13.74 -4.78
C GLU A 28 -35.84 -14.14 -4.86
N TYR A 29 -34.92 -13.16 -4.87
CA TYR A 29 -33.50 -13.44 -4.97
C TYR A 29 -32.99 -14.32 -3.83
N LYS A 30 -32.30 -15.41 -4.22
CA LYS A 30 -31.51 -16.26 -3.32
C LYS A 30 -30.15 -16.50 -3.93
N ALA A 31 -29.10 -16.19 -3.19
CA ALA A 31 -27.72 -16.31 -3.68
C ALA A 31 -27.41 -17.72 -4.19
N SER A 32 -27.77 -18.77 -3.41
CA SER A 32 -27.53 -20.16 -3.79
C SER A 32 -28.23 -20.61 -5.08
N ASP A 33 -29.40 -20.07 -5.37
CA ASP A 33 -30.15 -20.43 -6.59
C ASP A 33 -29.62 -19.65 -7.79
N THR A 34 -29.16 -18.41 -7.56
CA THR A 34 -28.49 -17.59 -8.57
C THR A 34 -27.15 -18.20 -8.98
N ASP A 35 -26.35 -18.71 -8.02
CA ASP A 35 -25.11 -19.44 -8.31
C ASP A 35 -25.37 -20.71 -9.13
N LYS A 36 -26.38 -21.50 -8.77
CA LYS A 36 -26.78 -22.69 -9.55
C LYS A 36 -27.19 -22.33 -10.98
N GLN A 37 -27.91 -21.23 -11.16
CA GLN A 37 -28.29 -20.73 -12.48
C GLN A 37 -27.07 -20.28 -13.27
N TYR A 38 -26.14 -19.56 -12.65
CA TYR A 38 -24.92 -19.11 -13.34
C TYR A 38 -24.03 -20.29 -13.74
N ASN A 39 -23.87 -21.29 -12.88
CA ASN A 39 -23.15 -22.53 -13.19
C ASN A 39 -23.76 -23.27 -14.37
N LYS A 40 -25.10 -23.29 -14.47
CA LYS A 40 -25.79 -23.85 -15.67
C LYS A 40 -25.48 -23.05 -16.94
N CYS A 41 -25.37 -21.73 -16.83
CA CYS A 41 -25.02 -20.90 -17.99
C CYS A 41 -23.55 -21.08 -18.42
N LEU A 42 -22.63 -21.31 -17.46
CA LEU A 42 -21.22 -21.62 -17.75
C LEU A 42 -21.04 -22.98 -18.44
N SER A 43 -21.81 -23.99 -18.01
CA SER A 43 -21.70 -25.35 -18.56
C SER A 43 -22.48 -25.56 -19.87
N ALA A 44 -23.49 -24.76 -20.13
CA ALA A 44 -24.31 -24.84 -21.34
C ALA A 44 -23.96 -23.65 -22.26
N HIS A 45 -23.22 -23.90 -23.32
CA HIS A 45 -22.97 -22.90 -24.35
C HIS A 45 -24.28 -22.48 -25.00
N GLY A 46 -24.73 -21.25 -24.66
CA GLY A 46 -25.95 -20.69 -25.24
C GLY A 46 -25.68 -20.18 -26.66
N ASP A 47 -26.08 -20.93 -27.66
CA ASP A 47 -25.93 -20.54 -29.06
C ASP A 47 -26.62 -19.21 -29.36
N GLY A 48 -25.84 -18.23 -29.84
CA GLY A 48 -26.32 -16.94 -30.33
C GLY A 48 -26.63 -15.87 -29.29
N ILE A 49 -26.37 -16.09 -27.99
CA ILE A 49 -26.55 -15.09 -26.94
C ILE A 49 -25.18 -14.47 -26.59
N SER A 50 -25.04 -13.18 -26.90
CA SER A 50 -23.81 -12.40 -26.63
C SER A 50 -24.10 -11.24 -25.69
N ILE A 51 -23.06 -10.50 -25.30
CA ILE A 51 -23.18 -9.29 -24.46
C ILE A 51 -24.07 -8.23 -25.13
N ALA A 52 -24.14 -8.19 -26.46
CA ALA A 52 -25.07 -7.33 -27.19
C ALA A 52 -26.53 -7.59 -26.82
N THR A 53 -26.89 -8.86 -26.53
CA THR A 53 -28.23 -9.24 -26.04
C THR A 53 -28.54 -8.62 -24.68
N PHE A 54 -27.56 -8.52 -23.77
CA PHE A 54 -27.71 -7.86 -22.48
C PHE A 54 -27.99 -6.36 -22.63
N PHE A 55 -27.22 -5.67 -23.47
CA PHE A 55 -27.45 -4.25 -23.76
C PHE A 55 -28.77 -3.99 -24.48
N GLN A 56 -29.19 -4.87 -25.36
CA GLN A 56 -30.50 -4.74 -25.98
C GLN A 56 -31.63 -4.89 -24.97
N MET A 57 -31.52 -5.84 -24.03
CA MET A 57 -32.51 -6.01 -22.95
C MET A 57 -32.55 -4.78 -22.02
N ALA A 58 -31.41 -4.12 -21.76
CA ALA A 58 -31.35 -2.89 -20.99
C ALA A 58 -32.08 -1.74 -21.73
N LYS A 59 -31.87 -1.59 -23.04
CA LYS A 59 -32.62 -0.63 -23.90
C LYS A 59 -34.10 -0.89 -23.88
N ASP A 60 -34.51 -2.15 -24.06
CA ASP A 60 -35.92 -2.56 -24.07
C ASP A 60 -36.59 -2.29 -22.71
N ALA A 61 -35.81 -2.28 -21.62
CA ALA A 61 -36.24 -1.89 -20.29
C ALA A 61 -36.20 -0.37 -20.04
N GLY A 62 -35.94 0.44 -21.08
CA GLY A 62 -35.92 1.91 -20.99
C GLY A 62 -34.66 2.51 -20.35
N ILE A 63 -33.57 1.74 -20.20
CA ILE A 63 -32.30 2.24 -19.68
C ILE A 63 -31.50 2.85 -20.82
N ASP A 64 -31.19 4.14 -20.75
CA ASP A 64 -30.30 4.81 -21.68
C ASP A 64 -28.85 4.38 -21.44
N ILE A 65 -28.30 3.59 -22.35
CA ILE A 65 -26.92 3.10 -22.31
C ILE A 65 -25.95 3.99 -23.09
N SER A 66 -26.43 5.09 -23.70
CA SER A 66 -25.61 6.01 -24.49
C SER A 66 -24.88 7.05 -23.64
N ASN A 67 -25.28 7.23 -22.37
CA ASN A 67 -24.69 8.22 -21.47
C ASN A 67 -24.35 7.63 -20.09
N PRO A 68 -23.06 7.30 -19.80
CA PRO A 68 -22.66 6.72 -18.53
C PRO A 68 -22.96 7.60 -17.29
N LYS A 69 -23.29 8.88 -17.47
CA LYS A 69 -23.49 9.85 -16.39
C LYS A 69 -24.89 9.83 -15.75
N GLU A 70 -25.89 9.23 -16.38
CA GLU A 70 -27.26 9.19 -15.82
C GLU A 70 -27.56 7.98 -14.92
N ILE A 71 -26.69 6.98 -14.88
CA ILE A 71 -26.90 5.76 -14.09
C ILE A 71 -26.76 6.01 -12.58
N GLN A 72 -26.26 7.17 -12.15
CA GLN A 72 -26.02 7.48 -10.73
C GLN A 72 -27.15 8.21 -10.01
N LYS A 73 -28.29 8.54 -10.64
CA LYS A 73 -29.33 9.38 -10.02
C LYS A 73 -30.60 8.68 -9.54
N SER A 74 -30.71 7.36 -9.60
CA SER A 74 -31.92 6.65 -9.18
C SER A 74 -31.71 5.57 -8.15
N SER A 75 -31.13 5.89 -6.98
CA SER A 75 -31.35 5.10 -5.77
C SER A 75 -30.92 5.90 -4.51
N VAL A 76 -31.73 6.90 -4.16
CA VAL A 76 -31.77 7.38 -2.77
C VAL A 76 -32.94 6.65 -2.12
N GLY A 77 -32.66 5.54 -1.51
CA GLY A 77 -33.56 4.79 -0.64
C GLY A 77 -32.94 4.69 0.74
N THR A 78 -33.57 5.40 1.67
CA THR A 78 -33.60 5.26 3.14
C THR A 78 -32.49 4.45 3.81
N LEU A 79 -31.68 5.13 4.59
CA LEU A 79 -30.74 4.59 5.59
C LEU A 79 -31.53 3.86 6.69
N ASP A 80 -31.41 2.54 6.73
CA ASP A 80 -31.82 1.75 7.89
C ASP A 80 -30.65 1.56 8.84
N ILE A 81 -30.92 1.92 10.08
CA ILE A 81 -30.06 1.82 11.26
C ILE A 81 -29.69 0.35 11.48
N TRP A 82 -28.39 0.05 11.55
CA TRP A 82 -27.86 -1.28 11.83
C TRP A 82 -28.24 -1.78 13.22
N THR A 83 -29.27 -2.62 13.31
CA THR A 83 -29.49 -3.50 14.46
C THR A 83 -28.84 -4.85 14.21
N TYR A 84 -28.12 -5.30 15.24
CA TYR A 84 -27.45 -6.58 15.34
C TYR A 84 -28.41 -7.75 15.06
N GLY A 85 -28.14 -8.51 14.00
CA GLY A 85 -28.77 -9.78 13.72
C GLY A 85 -27.70 -10.82 13.36
N SER A 86 -27.55 -11.80 14.24
CA SER A 86 -26.74 -12.98 14.02
C SER A 86 -27.34 -13.84 12.91
N ASP A 87 -26.63 -14.03 11.80
CA ASP A 87 -26.81 -15.22 10.98
C ASP A 87 -25.52 -15.66 10.30
N ASN A 88 -25.13 -16.87 10.67
CA ASN A 88 -24.08 -17.66 10.08
C ASN A 88 -24.41 -18.00 8.63
N GLN A 89 -23.73 -17.36 7.67
CA GLN A 89 -23.52 -17.98 6.37
C GLN A 89 -22.10 -17.70 5.89
N ILE A 90 -21.30 -18.75 5.89
CA ILE A 90 -19.98 -18.84 5.25
C ILE A 90 -20.19 -18.62 3.75
N SER A 91 -20.00 -17.40 3.27
CA SER A 91 -19.87 -17.14 1.84
C SER A 91 -18.55 -17.73 1.38
N LYS A 92 -18.64 -18.71 0.47
CA LYS A 92 -17.48 -19.24 -0.25
C LYS A 92 -16.76 -18.07 -0.90
N LYS A 93 -15.44 -17.98 -0.63
CA LYS A 93 -14.48 -17.03 -1.23
C LYS A 93 -14.78 -16.82 -2.71
N PRO A 94 -14.74 -15.58 -3.23
CA PRO A 94 -14.35 -15.43 -4.61
C PRO A 94 -13.00 -16.13 -4.73
N ASN A 95 -12.92 -17.12 -5.57
CA ASN A 95 -11.67 -17.77 -5.94
C ASN A 95 -10.92 -16.71 -6.77
N ILE A 96 -10.21 -15.83 -6.07
CA ILE A 96 -9.12 -15.08 -6.68
C ILE A 96 -8.14 -16.20 -6.97
N GLN A 97 -8.16 -16.69 -8.21
CA GLN A 97 -7.05 -17.48 -8.68
C GLN A 97 -5.85 -16.60 -8.45
N PRO A 98 -4.83 -17.08 -7.69
CA PRO A 98 -3.53 -16.44 -7.75
C PRO A 98 -3.28 -16.28 -9.25
N VAL A 99 -2.91 -15.09 -9.68
CA VAL A 99 -2.33 -14.94 -11.00
C VAL A 99 -1.35 -16.09 -11.06
N GLU A 100 -1.60 -17.09 -11.92
CA GLU A 100 -0.63 -18.11 -12.23
C GLU A 100 0.55 -17.39 -12.89
N VAL A 101 1.28 -16.70 -12.07
CA VAL A 101 2.65 -16.34 -12.37
C VAL A 101 3.34 -17.68 -12.32
N ASP A 102 3.60 -18.20 -13.50
CA ASP A 102 4.48 -19.33 -13.71
C ASP A 102 5.61 -19.17 -12.71
N SER A 103 5.80 -20.09 -11.82
CA SER A 103 6.49 -20.08 -10.52
C SER A 103 7.96 -19.62 -10.53
N LYS A 104 8.23 -18.52 -11.21
CA LYS A 104 9.50 -17.83 -11.28
C LYS A 104 9.27 -16.42 -10.75
N TRP A 105 9.98 -16.07 -9.69
CA TRP A 105 10.27 -14.69 -9.34
C TRP A 105 11.21 -14.10 -10.42
N ILE A 106 10.80 -14.20 -11.70
CA ILE A 106 11.45 -13.51 -12.80
C ILE A 106 10.91 -12.10 -12.72
N LEU A 107 11.67 -11.27 -12.05
CA LEU A 107 11.37 -9.86 -11.99
C LEU A 107 12.22 -9.20 -13.08
N ASP A 108 11.78 -9.39 -14.30
CA ASP A 108 12.10 -8.46 -15.37
C ASP A 108 11.37 -7.15 -15.06
N GLU A 109 12.04 -6.04 -15.30
CA GLU A 109 11.52 -4.71 -15.03
C GLU A 109 10.15 -4.49 -15.70
N GLU A 110 9.99 -5.00 -16.93
CA GLU A 110 8.75 -4.89 -17.71
C GLU A 110 7.64 -5.83 -17.23
N SER A 111 7.96 -6.85 -16.44
CA SER A 111 7.00 -7.86 -15.96
C SER A 111 6.49 -7.62 -14.54
N LEU A 112 6.90 -6.53 -13.89
CA LEU A 112 6.42 -6.19 -12.56
C LEU A 112 4.90 -5.94 -12.58
N PRO A 113 4.13 -6.57 -11.66
CA PRO A 113 2.68 -6.48 -11.70
C PRO A 113 2.17 -5.10 -11.27
N HIS A 114 1.10 -4.62 -11.89
CA HIS A 114 0.31 -3.48 -11.44
C HIS A 114 -0.77 -3.89 -10.44
N PHE A 115 -1.31 -2.91 -9.72
CA PHE A 115 -2.46 -3.16 -8.86
C PHE A 115 -3.65 -3.60 -9.70
N PRO A 116 -4.35 -4.69 -9.31
CA PRO A 116 -5.50 -5.21 -10.04
C PRO A 116 -6.59 -4.16 -10.23
N ALA A 117 -7.24 -4.14 -11.40
CA ALA A 117 -8.23 -3.13 -11.77
C ALA A 117 -9.39 -3.01 -10.76
N PHE A 118 -9.81 -4.12 -10.14
CA PHE A 118 -10.90 -4.11 -9.16
C PHE A 118 -10.62 -3.21 -7.94
N ILE A 119 -9.35 -3.01 -7.58
CA ILE A 119 -8.97 -2.11 -6.47
C ILE A 119 -9.56 -0.72 -6.71
N TYR A 120 -9.37 -0.18 -7.92
CA TYR A 120 -9.81 1.17 -8.26
C TYR A 120 -11.33 1.33 -8.27
N ASP A 121 -12.04 0.24 -8.63
CA ASP A 121 -13.51 0.22 -8.59
C ASP A 121 -14.06 0.20 -7.14
N MET A 122 -13.31 -0.39 -6.20
CA MET A 122 -13.72 -0.57 -4.81
C MET A 122 -13.22 0.54 -3.88
N LEU A 123 -12.34 1.45 -4.35
CA LEU A 123 -11.81 2.54 -3.54
C LEU A 123 -12.91 3.44 -2.95
N PRO A 124 -12.67 4.03 -1.78
CA PRO A 124 -13.47 5.14 -1.27
C PRO A 124 -13.64 6.26 -2.31
N PRO A 125 -14.80 6.93 -2.40
CA PRO A 125 -15.08 7.96 -3.39
C PRO A 125 -14.02 9.05 -3.47
N PHE A 126 -13.51 9.51 -2.33
CA PHE A 126 -12.43 10.50 -2.29
C PHE A 126 -11.17 10.05 -3.04
N LEU A 127 -10.74 8.81 -2.85
CA LEU A 127 -9.56 8.29 -3.54
C LEU A 127 -9.79 8.13 -5.05
N LYS A 128 -11.00 7.78 -5.47
CA LYS A 128 -11.36 7.75 -6.90
C LYS A 128 -11.19 9.13 -7.53
N GLU A 129 -11.63 10.19 -6.85
CA GLU A 129 -11.47 11.56 -7.31
C GLU A 129 -10.00 11.99 -7.43
N VAL A 130 -9.14 11.54 -6.52
CA VAL A 130 -7.69 11.79 -6.57
C VAL A 130 -7.07 11.17 -7.82
N LEU A 131 -7.51 9.97 -8.22
CA LEU A 131 -6.89 9.18 -9.28
C LEU A 131 -7.46 9.44 -10.70
N VAL A 132 -8.48 10.27 -10.84
CA VAL A 132 -9.15 10.56 -12.13
C VAL A 132 -8.17 11.03 -13.23
N ASN A 133 -7.08 11.73 -12.84
CA ASN A 133 -6.13 12.31 -13.79
C ASN A 133 -4.88 11.45 -14.02
N CYS A 134 -4.82 10.26 -13.44
CA CYS A 134 -3.72 9.34 -13.70
C CYS A 134 -3.80 8.82 -15.13
N ILE A 135 -2.68 8.76 -15.80
CA ILE A 135 -2.59 8.55 -17.25
C ILE A 135 -2.02 7.18 -17.62
N SER A 136 -1.43 6.47 -16.65
CA SER A 136 -0.92 5.11 -16.81
C SER A 136 -1.21 4.32 -15.53
N GLU A 137 -1.04 3.00 -15.60
CA GLU A 137 -1.17 2.11 -14.44
C GLU A 137 -0.08 2.45 -13.40
N ASP A 138 1.17 2.64 -13.81
CA ASP A 138 2.25 3.07 -12.91
C ASP A 138 1.92 4.37 -12.17
N ASP A 139 1.42 5.37 -12.91
CA ASP A 139 1.05 6.67 -12.33
C ASP A 139 -0.10 6.50 -11.31
N ARG A 140 -1.07 5.64 -11.63
CA ARG A 140 -2.22 5.36 -10.77
C ARG A 140 -1.81 4.64 -9.48
N ASP A 141 -0.97 3.62 -9.58
CA ASP A 141 -0.45 2.85 -8.45
C ASP A 141 0.39 3.74 -7.52
N MET A 142 1.33 4.49 -8.11
CA MET A 142 2.17 5.44 -7.40
C MET A 142 1.35 6.51 -6.67
N MET A 143 0.37 7.11 -7.36
CA MET A 143 -0.48 8.16 -6.82
C MET A 143 -1.39 7.64 -5.70
N LEU A 144 -1.90 6.41 -5.81
CA LEU A 144 -2.67 5.77 -4.74
C LEU A 144 -1.82 5.62 -3.48
N MET A 145 -0.68 4.95 -3.59
CA MET A 145 0.20 4.72 -2.43
C MET A 145 0.78 6.01 -1.85
N GLY A 146 1.17 6.96 -2.71
CA GLY A 146 1.63 8.27 -2.28
C GLY A 146 0.57 9.05 -1.51
N THR A 147 -0.68 9.02 -1.98
CA THR A 147 -1.82 9.65 -1.30
C THR A 147 -2.13 8.99 0.03
N LEU A 148 -2.20 7.65 0.08
CA LEU A 148 -2.40 6.90 1.33
C LEU A 148 -1.30 7.22 2.34
N THR A 149 -0.05 7.32 1.89
CA THR A 149 1.09 7.65 2.75
C THR A 149 1.00 9.08 3.29
N CYS A 150 0.68 10.06 2.45
CA CYS A 150 0.49 11.45 2.90
C CYS A 150 -0.67 11.58 3.89
N ILE A 151 -1.81 10.94 3.61
CA ILE A 151 -2.98 10.93 4.50
C ILE A 151 -2.64 10.26 5.83
N SER A 152 -1.88 9.16 5.83
CA SER A 152 -1.51 8.42 7.03
C SER A 152 -0.86 9.32 8.09
N ALA A 153 -0.02 10.28 7.68
CA ALA A 153 0.63 11.25 8.55
C ALA A 153 -0.36 12.17 9.30
N THR A 154 -1.63 12.17 8.93
CA THR A 154 -2.65 13.06 9.49
C THR A 154 -3.71 12.33 10.32
N LEU A 155 -3.53 11.01 10.57
CA LEU A 155 -4.46 10.14 11.27
C LEU A 155 -3.96 9.74 12.68
N GLN A 156 -3.38 10.69 13.40
CA GLN A 156 -2.83 10.45 14.74
C GLN A 156 -3.87 10.06 15.79
N ASN A 157 -5.16 10.30 15.54
CA ASN A 157 -6.27 9.89 16.40
C ASN A 157 -6.82 8.48 16.09
N VAL A 158 -6.22 7.77 15.15
CA VAL A 158 -6.60 6.42 14.73
C VAL A 158 -5.59 5.41 15.26
N VAL A 159 -6.08 4.33 15.85
CA VAL A 159 -5.27 3.18 16.26
C VAL A 159 -5.92 1.88 15.78
N GLY A 160 -5.11 0.85 15.64
CA GLY A 160 -5.53 -0.53 15.43
C GLY A 160 -4.63 -1.46 16.23
N GLU A 161 -5.14 -2.63 16.59
CA GLU A 161 -4.39 -3.62 17.34
C GLU A 161 -3.66 -4.58 16.39
N TYR A 162 -2.35 -4.70 16.53
CA TYR A 162 -1.51 -5.66 15.82
C TYR A 162 -0.51 -6.26 16.80
N ASN A 163 -0.50 -7.59 16.92
CA ASN A 163 0.36 -8.32 17.84
C ASN A 163 0.28 -7.81 19.29
N HIS A 164 -0.97 -7.62 19.78
CA HIS A 164 -1.30 -7.20 21.16
C HIS A 164 -0.87 -5.77 21.55
N ASP A 165 -0.53 -4.92 20.59
CA ASP A 165 -0.22 -3.52 20.84
C ASP A 165 -1.04 -2.60 19.91
N ASP A 166 -1.22 -1.34 20.34
CA ASP A 166 -1.92 -0.29 19.59
C ASP A 166 -0.96 0.43 18.65
N TRP A 167 -1.29 0.48 17.37
CA TRP A 167 -0.48 1.07 16.33
C TRP A 167 -1.21 2.16 15.56
N HIS A 168 -0.49 3.23 15.21
CA HIS A 168 -0.98 4.26 14.30
C HIS A 168 -0.71 3.90 12.84
N PRO A 169 -1.51 4.40 11.87
CA PRO A 169 -1.44 3.99 10.46
C PRO A 169 -0.31 4.65 9.66
N MET A 170 0.83 4.93 10.25
CA MET A 170 1.95 5.62 9.59
C MET A 170 2.62 4.76 8.53
N LEU A 171 2.63 5.20 7.26
CA LEU A 171 3.18 4.47 6.12
C LEU A 171 4.55 5.02 5.71
N TYR A 172 5.42 4.11 5.23
CA TYR A 172 6.71 4.41 4.63
C TYR A 172 6.73 3.87 3.20
N PHE A 173 6.83 4.79 2.24
CA PHE A 173 6.71 4.46 0.82
C PHE A 173 7.83 5.12 0.01
N PHE A 174 8.41 4.37 -0.91
CA PHE A 174 9.46 4.82 -1.81
C PHE A 174 9.14 4.44 -3.26
N VAL A 175 9.16 5.40 -4.17
CA VAL A 175 9.04 5.17 -5.60
C VAL A 175 10.43 5.17 -6.22
N MET A 176 10.86 4.01 -6.75
CA MET A 176 12.08 3.87 -7.49
C MET A 176 11.81 4.01 -8.98
N ALA A 177 12.46 4.94 -9.66
CA ALA A 177 12.37 5.11 -11.11
C ALA A 177 13.58 5.88 -11.64
N ASP A 178 13.93 5.63 -12.88
CA ASP A 178 14.96 6.41 -13.57
C ASP A 178 14.53 7.87 -13.78
N ALA A 179 15.49 8.71 -14.17
CA ALA A 179 15.20 10.11 -14.46
C ALA A 179 14.28 10.22 -15.70
N GLY A 180 13.23 11.05 -15.59
CA GLY A 180 12.28 11.26 -16.69
C GLY A 180 11.09 10.30 -16.75
N MET A 181 11.01 9.26 -15.90
CA MET A 181 9.97 8.21 -15.95
C MET A 181 8.63 8.62 -15.30
N GLY A 182 8.40 9.88 -15.01
CA GLY A 182 7.10 10.35 -14.55
C GLY A 182 6.91 10.37 -13.03
N LYS A 183 7.86 9.88 -12.20
CA LYS A 183 7.80 9.91 -10.73
C LYS A 183 7.54 11.30 -10.14
N GLY A 184 7.75 12.37 -10.92
CA GLY A 184 7.47 13.74 -10.50
C GLY A 184 6.00 14.04 -10.22
N SER A 185 5.05 13.20 -10.68
CA SER A 185 3.62 13.31 -10.36
C SER A 185 3.36 13.08 -8.87
N LEU A 186 4.21 12.33 -8.16
CA LEU A 186 4.12 12.09 -6.72
C LEU A 186 3.99 13.41 -5.92
N LYS A 187 4.55 14.52 -6.39
CA LYS A 187 4.44 15.85 -5.77
C LYS A 187 2.99 16.28 -5.51
N TYR A 188 2.05 15.81 -6.33
CA TYR A 188 0.65 16.17 -6.17
C TYR A 188 0.00 15.50 -4.94
N CYS A 189 0.49 14.34 -4.50
CA CYS A 189 0.02 13.70 -3.27
C CYS A 189 0.24 14.59 -2.04
N ARG A 190 1.32 15.38 -2.04
CA ARG A 190 1.62 16.35 -0.99
C ARG A 190 0.57 17.45 -0.88
N GLU A 191 -0.03 17.88 -2.01
CA GLU A 191 -1.01 18.94 -2.04
C GLU A 191 -2.31 18.53 -1.30
N ILE A 192 -2.61 17.24 -1.19
CA ILE A 192 -3.76 16.73 -0.42
C ILE A 192 -3.68 17.11 1.07
N VAL A 193 -2.49 17.12 1.65
CA VAL A 193 -2.28 17.45 3.07
C VAL A 193 -1.66 18.83 3.29
N ALA A 194 -1.33 19.54 2.21
CA ALA A 194 -0.77 20.89 2.27
C ALA A 194 -1.67 21.91 3.02
N PRO A 195 -3.02 21.89 2.91
CA PRO A 195 -3.88 22.77 3.70
C PRO A 195 -3.72 22.59 5.22
N ILE A 196 -3.48 21.37 5.69
CA ILE A 196 -3.23 21.06 7.11
C ILE A 196 -1.86 21.62 7.54
N HIS A 197 -0.83 21.41 6.71
CA HIS A 197 0.50 21.97 6.97
C HIS A 197 0.48 23.49 7.04
N ASN A 198 -0.22 24.15 6.10
CA ASN A 198 -0.32 25.60 6.05
C ASN A 198 -1.00 26.16 7.29
N GLU A 199 -2.10 25.55 7.75
CA GLU A 199 -2.77 25.95 8.99
C GLU A 199 -1.86 25.86 10.20
N LEU A 200 -1.14 24.76 10.40
CA LEU A 200 -0.20 24.59 11.50
C LEU A 200 0.90 25.65 11.49
N ARG A 201 1.44 25.93 10.29
CA ARG A 201 2.48 26.94 10.08
C ARG A 201 1.94 28.34 10.39
N GLU A 202 0.83 28.73 9.80
CA GLU A 202 0.23 30.06 9.99
C GLU A 202 -0.16 30.32 11.44
N ALA A 203 -0.77 29.32 12.11
CA ALA A 203 -1.07 29.42 13.54
C ALA A 203 0.20 29.63 14.38
N SER A 204 1.28 28.93 14.07
CA SER A 204 2.55 29.09 14.77
C SER A 204 3.22 30.44 14.50
N GLU A 205 3.14 30.95 13.28
CA GLU A 205 3.65 32.27 12.90
C GLU A 205 2.89 33.39 13.62
N GLN A 206 1.56 33.27 13.73
CA GLN A 206 0.73 34.22 14.49
C GLN A 206 1.09 34.23 15.98
N LEU A 207 1.21 33.05 16.61
CA LEU A 207 1.62 32.95 18.01
C LEU A 207 3.02 33.54 18.25
N MET A 208 3.96 33.28 17.34
CA MET A 208 5.31 33.84 17.43
C MET A 208 5.31 35.37 17.28
N LYS A 209 4.45 35.93 16.41
CA LYS A 209 4.29 37.37 16.24
C LYS A 209 3.74 38.01 17.51
N GLN A 210 2.69 37.46 18.10
CA GLN A 210 2.12 37.92 19.38
C GLN A 210 3.13 37.89 20.51
N TYR A 211 3.94 36.81 20.61
CA TYR A 211 4.99 36.69 21.59
C TYR A 211 6.08 37.76 21.43
N LYS A 212 6.48 38.09 20.19
CA LYS A 212 7.47 39.17 19.94
C LYS A 212 6.89 40.55 20.26
N GLU A 213 5.64 40.80 19.97
CA GLU A 213 4.94 42.06 20.28
C GLU A 213 4.84 42.24 21.81
N SER A 214 4.41 41.23 22.56
CA SER A 214 4.34 41.28 24.01
C SER A 214 5.71 41.51 24.68
N LYS A 215 6.78 40.91 24.15
CA LYS A 215 8.15 41.17 24.64
C LYS A 215 8.66 42.56 24.34
N SER A 216 8.21 43.18 23.22
CA SER A 216 8.64 44.53 22.87
C SER A 216 7.93 45.62 23.71
N GLU A 217 6.75 45.32 24.25
CA GLU A 217 5.97 46.21 25.11
C GLU A 217 6.39 46.16 26.60
N SER A 218 7.09 45.10 27.04
CA SER A 218 7.59 44.95 28.42
C SER A 218 8.76 45.89 28.67
N LYS A 219 8.61 46.82 29.63
CA LYS A 219 9.69 47.73 30.00
C LYS A 219 10.84 46.99 30.71
N PRO A 220 12.11 47.39 30.48
CA PRO A 220 13.24 46.82 31.21
C PRO A 220 13.10 47.11 32.70
N GLY A 221 12.87 46.05 33.52
CA GLY A 221 12.83 46.18 34.99
C GLY A 221 11.53 45.74 35.68
N GLU A 222 10.42 45.58 34.98
CA GLU A 222 9.23 44.93 35.54
C GLU A 222 9.40 43.40 35.50
N LYS A 223 9.36 42.75 36.68
CA LYS A 223 9.28 41.29 36.77
C LYS A 223 7.96 40.87 36.18
N ASP A 224 8.06 40.33 34.99
CA ASP A 224 6.91 39.77 34.24
C ASP A 224 6.29 38.66 35.10
N THR A 225 5.11 38.95 35.68
CA THR A 225 4.31 37.97 36.42
C THR A 225 3.43 37.12 35.50
N SER A 226 3.54 37.32 34.20
CA SER A 226 2.86 36.47 33.21
C SER A 226 3.72 35.20 33.00
N ASN A 227 3.09 34.02 33.17
CA ASN A 227 3.67 32.69 33.02
C ASN A 227 4.09 32.32 31.56
N VAL A 228 4.43 33.29 30.71
CA VAL A 228 4.77 33.06 29.29
C VAL A 228 6.26 33.34 29.06
N ASN A 229 7.13 32.51 29.69
CA ASN A 229 8.57 32.65 29.52
C ASN A 229 9.16 31.90 28.30
N GLU A 230 8.42 30.97 27.71
CA GLU A 230 8.91 30.21 26.57
C GLU A 230 8.35 30.70 25.26
N ALA A 231 9.22 30.80 24.22
CA ALA A 231 8.80 31.14 22.87
C ALA A 231 7.91 30.03 22.31
N PRO A 232 6.81 30.39 21.62
CA PRO A 232 5.95 29.38 21.00
C PRO A 232 6.72 28.52 20.02
N HIS A 233 6.47 27.21 20.04
CA HIS A 233 7.12 26.28 19.14
C HIS A 233 6.54 26.38 17.72
N ARG A 234 7.42 26.30 16.72
CA ARG A 234 6.99 26.24 15.31
C ARG A 234 6.46 24.84 15.01
N ARG A 235 5.20 24.75 14.65
CA ARG A 235 4.54 23.49 14.27
C ARG A 235 4.41 23.39 12.75
N THR A 236 4.80 22.26 12.18
CA THR A 236 4.69 21.98 10.76
C THR A 236 4.46 20.47 10.56
N LEU A 237 3.61 20.09 9.61
CA LEU A 237 3.42 18.69 9.23
C LEU A 237 4.62 18.17 8.44
N PHE A 238 5.09 18.94 7.45
CA PHE A 238 6.23 18.55 6.63
C PHE A 238 7.55 18.81 7.35
N ILE A 239 8.37 17.76 7.42
CA ILE A 239 9.75 17.82 7.91
C ILE A 239 10.66 17.86 6.69
N PRO A 240 11.45 18.94 6.48
CA PRO A 240 12.36 19.05 5.35
C PRO A 240 13.43 17.96 5.36
N THR A 241 13.73 17.40 4.21
CA THR A 241 14.73 16.33 4.04
C THR A 241 16.16 16.79 4.32
N ASN A 242 16.43 18.11 4.28
CA ASN A 242 17.73 18.69 4.64
C ASN A 242 17.87 18.98 6.16
N SER A 243 16.95 18.51 7.00
CA SER A 243 17.02 18.68 8.45
C SER A 243 18.05 17.74 9.06
N SER A 244 18.84 18.23 10.04
CA SER A 244 19.68 17.35 10.86
C SER A 244 18.80 16.42 11.73
N ALA A 245 19.36 15.29 12.19
CA ALA A 245 18.67 14.36 13.08
C ALA A 245 18.03 15.07 14.30
N ALA A 246 18.77 15.97 14.94
CA ALA A 246 18.26 16.76 16.05
C ALA A 246 17.13 17.72 15.66
N SER A 247 17.19 18.31 14.47
CA SER A 247 16.11 19.17 13.95
C SER A 247 14.84 18.36 13.66
N VAL A 248 14.97 17.12 13.19
CA VAL A 248 13.82 16.23 13.01
C VAL A 248 13.17 15.90 14.34
N ILE A 249 13.96 15.54 15.37
CA ILE A 249 13.44 15.27 16.72
C ILE A 249 12.73 16.51 17.27
N GLN A 250 13.32 17.69 17.14
CA GLN A 250 12.71 18.94 17.58
C GLN A 250 11.39 19.24 16.85
N GLN A 251 11.34 19.03 15.53
CA GLN A 251 10.11 19.27 14.75
C GLN A 251 9.00 18.27 15.11
N LEU A 252 9.35 16.99 15.32
CA LEU A 252 8.41 15.97 15.80
C LEU A 252 7.87 16.34 17.18
N ASP A 253 8.75 16.67 18.13
CA ASP A 253 8.37 17.07 19.48
C ASP A 253 7.44 18.30 19.47
N ASN A 254 7.81 19.35 18.76
CA ASN A 254 7.00 20.57 18.61
C ASN A 254 5.60 20.29 18.02
N ASN A 255 5.43 19.22 17.24
CA ASN A 255 4.17 18.83 16.61
C ASN A 255 3.49 17.63 17.29
N GLY A 256 3.82 17.35 18.55
CA GLY A 256 3.21 16.26 19.32
C GLY A 256 3.56 14.87 18.79
N GLY A 257 4.77 14.70 18.28
CA GLY A 257 5.28 13.44 17.72
C GLY A 257 4.90 13.17 16.25
N VAL A 258 4.13 14.05 15.62
CA VAL A 258 3.58 13.83 14.26
C VAL A 258 4.44 14.52 13.20
N GLY A 259 4.74 13.81 12.11
CA GLY A 259 5.48 14.38 10.99
C GLY A 259 5.34 13.59 9.68
N LEU A 260 5.63 14.27 8.57
CA LEU A 260 5.72 13.70 7.24
C LEU A 260 7.02 14.15 6.58
N ILE A 261 7.89 13.21 6.27
CA ILE A 261 9.02 13.43 5.38
C ILE A 261 8.54 13.15 3.96
N PHE A 262 8.58 14.17 3.11
CA PHE A 262 8.15 14.07 1.72
C PHE A 262 9.21 14.69 0.80
N ASP A 263 9.72 13.89 -0.15
CA ASP A 263 10.64 14.38 -1.17
C ASP A 263 10.48 13.58 -2.47
N THR A 264 10.55 14.26 -3.60
CA THR A 264 10.51 13.65 -4.93
C THR A 264 11.90 13.41 -5.51
N GLU A 265 12.95 13.90 -4.83
CA GLU A 265 14.36 13.69 -5.16
C GLU A 265 15.13 13.48 -3.86
N CYS A 266 15.36 12.24 -3.46
CA CYS A 266 15.92 11.94 -2.14
C CYS A 266 17.44 12.12 -2.01
N ASP A 267 18.07 12.91 -2.88
CA ASP A 267 19.51 13.21 -2.83
C ASP A 267 19.93 13.83 -1.49
N THR A 268 19.13 14.79 -1.04
CA THR A 268 19.40 15.54 0.20
C THR A 268 19.36 14.64 1.43
N LEU A 269 18.34 13.79 1.53
CA LEU A 269 18.20 12.83 2.63
C LEU A 269 19.34 11.80 2.60
N SER A 270 19.69 11.34 1.42
CA SER A 270 20.80 10.40 1.20
C SER A 270 22.14 10.99 1.65
N ALA A 271 22.37 12.30 1.41
CA ALA A 271 23.58 12.99 1.85
C ALA A 271 23.64 13.12 3.40
N ILE A 272 22.52 13.38 4.04
CA ILE A 272 22.44 13.52 5.49
C ILE A 272 22.62 12.18 6.21
N LEU A 273 22.07 11.10 5.67
CA LEU A 273 22.28 9.75 6.22
C LEU A 273 23.75 9.33 6.25
N LYS A 274 24.56 9.86 5.34
CA LYS A 274 26.01 9.64 5.29
C LYS A 274 26.82 10.54 6.23
N SER A 275 26.20 11.62 6.78
CA SER A 275 26.92 12.55 7.64
C SER A 275 27.13 11.95 9.03
N GLU A 276 28.31 12.20 9.63
CA GLU A 276 28.69 11.70 10.96
C GLU A 276 27.86 12.32 12.11
N TYR A 277 26.96 13.26 11.84
CA TYR A 277 26.23 14.03 12.84
C TYR A 277 24.82 13.48 13.13
N GLY A 278 24.74 12.23 13.55
CA GLY A 278 23.52 11.66 14.10
C GLY A 278 22.91 10.53 13.27
N ASP A 279 22.47 9.50 13.96
CA ASP A 279 21.89 8.30 13.36
C ASP A 279 20.42 8.55 12.95
N TYR A 280 20.23 9.15 11.78
CA TYR A 280 18.92 9.39 11.18
C TYR A 280 18.16 8.07 10.94
N SER A 281 18.89 6.97 10.66
CA SER A 281 18.29 5.66 10.44
C SER A 281 17.65 5.12 11.71
N THR A 282 18.22 5.42 12.88
CA THR A 282 17.61 5.09 14.18
C THR A 282 16.29 5.83 14.39
N ILE A 283 16.18 7.11 14.02
CA ILE A 283 14.93 7.87 14.11
C ILE A 283 13.87 7.21 13.24
N ILE A 284 14.19 6.87 11.98
CA ILE A 284 13.29 6.18 11.05
C ILE A 284 12.81 4.84 11.64
N ARG A 285 13.75 4.03 12.14
CA ARG A 285 13.44 2.69 12.68
C ARG A 285 12.60 2.75 13.96
N LYS A 286 12.93 3.64 14.89
CA LYS A 286 12.16 3.85 16.13
C LYS A 286 10.77 4.41 15.82
N SER A 287 10.67 5.43 14.96
CA SER A 287 9.37 6.00 14.56
C SER A 287 8.46 4.99 13.87
N TYR A 288 9.01 4.05 13.09
CA TYR A 288 8.21 3.00 12.44
C TYR A 288 7.49 2.12 13.47
N HIS A 289 8.11 1.88 14.62
CA HIS A 289 7.55 1.08 15.72
C HIS A 289 6.97 1.93 16.85
N HIS A 290 6.85 3.25 16.68
CA HIS A 290 6.41 4.19 17.74
C HIS A 290 7.21 4.04 19.03
N GLU A 291 8.49 3.62 18.94
CA GLU A 291 9.41 3.50 20.07
C GLU A 291 9.91 4.89 20.51
N PRO A 292 10.13 5.13 21.82
CA PRO A 292 10.57 6.42 22.32
C PRO A 292 11.87 6.91 21.66
N ILE A 293 11.91 8.20 21.35
CA ILE A 293 13.09 8.89 20.82
C ILE A 293 13.49 9.98 21.77
N ASP A 294 14.76 9.97 22.20
CA ASP A 294 15.32 10.93 23.13
C ASP A 294 16.41 11.79 22.46
N LEU A 295 16.48 13.04 22.83
CA LEU A 295 17.55 13.96 22.51
C LEU A 295 18.08 14.59 23.78
N SER A 296 19.39 14.45 24.04
CA SER A 296 20.08 15.13 25.13
C SER A 296 21.25 15.92 24.57
N ARG A 297 21.30 17.22 24.85
CA ARG A 297 22.38 18.12 24.44
C ARG A 297 22.96 18.85 25.65
N ARG A 298 24.27 18.74 25.84
CA ARG A 298 24.97 19.40 26.94
C ARG A 298 24.99 20.93 26.82
N LYS A 299 25.04 21.46 25.58
CA LYS A 299 25.28 22.89 25.34
C LYS A 299 24.18 23.79 25.89
N ASP A 300 22.93 23.33 25.85
CA ASP A 300 21.75 24.13 26.21
C ASP A 300 20.92 23.45 27.31
N ASP A 301 21.48 22.41 27.97
CA ASP A 301 20.77 21.53 28.92
C ASP A 301 19.44 21.01 28.37
N GLU A 302 19.42 20.77 27.04
CA GLU A 302 18.23 20.39 26.33
C GLU A 302 18.00 18.89 26.47
N TYR A 303 16.84 18.51 27.01
CA TYR A 303 16.35 17.13 27.05
C TYR A 303 14.95 17.06 26.49
N ARG A 304 14.76 16.22 25.46
CA ARG A 304 13.46 15.98 24.82
C ARG A 304 13.19 14.49 24.73
N VAL A 305 11.95 14.09 24.94
CA VAL A 305 11.49 12.72 24.78
C VAL A 305 10.19 12.73 23.99
N ILE A 306 10.15 11.98 22.90
CA ILE A 306 8.94 11.73 22.13
C ILE A 306 8.55 10.29 22.42
N GLU A 307 7.58 10.08 23.29
CA GLU A 307 7.16 8.75 23.76
C GLU A 307 6.60 7.88 22.63
N ARG A 308 5.85 8.47 21.71
CA ARG A 308 5.23 7.76 20.57
C ARG A 308 5.37 8.59 19.29
N PRO A 309 6.51 8.54 18.61
CA PRO A 309 6.69 9.25 17.35
C PRO A 309 5.79 8.65 16.25
N MET A 310 5.08 9.52 15.54
CA MET A 310 4.15 9.20 14.45
C MET A 310 4.67 9.82 13.15
N LEU A 311 5.70 9.23 12.58
CA LEU A 311 6.35 9.68 11.36
C LEU A 311 5.82 8.86 10.17
N ALA A 312 5.41 9.53 9.10
CA ALA A 312 5.21 8.92 7.79
C ALA A 312 6.32 9.39 6.82
N ILE A 313 6.64 8.56 5.84
CA ILE A 313 7.72 8.83 4.86
C ILE A 313 7.21 8.52 3.46
N CYS A 314 7.26 9.51 2.56
CA CYS A 314 6.90 9.38 1.16
C CYS A 314 8.02 9.97 0.30
N LEU A 315 8.77 9.12 -0.37
CA LEU A 315 9.96 9.50 -1.13
C LEU A 315 9.91 8.96 -2.53
N SER A 316 10.62 9.63 -3.45
CA SER A 316 10.99 9.03 -4.73
C SER A 316 12.44 9.32 -5.08
N GLY A 317 13.02 8.42 -5.89
CA GLY A 317 14.41 8.55 -6.28
C GLY A 317 14.81 7.57 -7.38
N THR A 318 16.05 7.70 -7.81
CA THR A 318 16.70 6.74 -8.71
C THR A 318 17.20 5.51 -7.94
N PRO A 319 17.53 4.40 -8.61
CA PRO A 319 18.14 3.24 -7.94
C PRO A 319 19.37 3.62 -7.10
N GLY A 320 20.27 4.49 -7.63
CA GLY A 320 21.45 4.95 -6.90
C GLY A 320 21.13 5.74 -5.63
N GLN A 321 20.01 6.49 -5.61
CA GLN A 321 19.54 7.22 -4.43
C GLN A 321 18.96 6.26 -3.39
N LEU A 322 18.20 5.24 -3.80
CA LEU A 322 17.72 4.19 -2.89
C LEU A 322 18.90 3.46 -2.22
N TYR A 323 19.93 3.12 -2.99
CA TYR A 323 21.13 2.46 -2.45
C TYR A 323 21.87 3.33 -1.43
N THR A 324 21.82 4.64 -1.61
CA THR A 324 22.41 5.58 -0.65
C THR A 324 21.57 5.68 0.63
N LEU A 325 20.25 5.64 0.50
CA LEU A 325 19.30 5.66 1.61
C LEU A 325 19.40 4.37 2.46
N THR A 326 19.66 3.25 1.80
CA THR A 326 19.71 1.92 2.43
C THR A 326 20.99 1.18 2.02
N PRO A 327 22.18 1.62 2.48
CA PRO A 327 23.45 1.08 2.03
C PRO A 327 23.69 -0.37 2.45
N GLN A 328 22.99 -0.84 3.47
CA GLN A 328 23.06 -2.21 3.97
C GLN A 328 21.64 -2.78 4.07
N ALA A 329 21.38 -3.87 3.36
CA ALA A 329 20.11 -4.58 3.43
C ALA A 329 19.78 -5.09 4.86
N GLU A 330 20.80 -5.32 5.68
CA GLU A 330 20.72 -5.85 7.03
C GLU A 330 20.45 -4.79 8.11
N ASP A 331 20.58 -3.48 7.84
CA ASP A 331 20.38 -2.42 8.83
C ASP A 331 18.93 -2.26 9.29
N GLY A 332 18.02 -2.94 8.61
CA GLY A 332 16.60 -2.97 8.90
C GLY A 332 15.83 -1.74 8.39
N THR A 333 16.47 -0.74 7.81
CA THR A 333 15.79 0.44 7.26
C THR A 333 15.03 0.07 5.99
N PHE A 334 15.69 -0.65 5.07
CA PHE A 334 15.06 -1.10 3.82
C PHE A 334 13.75 -1.87 4.06
N SER A 335 13.78 -2.86 4.94
CA SER A 335 12.62 -3.71 5.19
C SER A 335 11.41 -2.99 5.80
N ARG A 336 11.55 -1.73 6.25
CA ARG A 336 10.46 -0.87 6.74
C ARG A 336 9.86 0.01 5.66
N ILE A 337 10.59 0.21 4.57
CA ILE A 337 10.16 1.02 3.43
C ILE A 337 9.53 0.11 2.39
N THR A 338 8.30 0.36 2.02
CA THR A 338 7.62 -0.34 0.94
C THR A 338 8.01 0.32 -0.37
N CYS A 339 8.57 -0.44 -1.29
CA CYS A 339 9.04 0.07 -2.57
C CYS A 339 8.04 -0.20 -3.69
N TYR A 340 7.91 0.75 -4.61
CA TYR A 340 7.26 0.60 -5.91
C TYR A 340 8.24 1.01 -7.00
N HIS A 341 8.52 0.14 -7.95
CA HIS A 341 9.39 0.42 -9.08
C HIS A 341 8.57 0.79 -10.31
N MET A 342 8.90 1.92 -10.94
CA MET A 342 8.33 2.31 -12.23
C MET A 342 9.35 1.94 -13.32
N PRO A 343 8.97 1.08 -14.29
CA PRO A 343 9.88 0.60 -15.31
C PRO A 343 10.30 1.72 -16.28
N PHE A 344 11.46 1.51 -16.90
CA PHE A 344 11.92 2.39 -17.96
C PHE A 344 11.02 2.27 -19.19
N LYS A 345 10.58 3.42 -19.73
CA LYS A 345 9.82 3.52 -20.97
C LYS A 345 10.55 4.43 -21.95
N ALA A 346 10.95 3.87 -23.09
CA ALA A 346 11.68 4.61 -24.13
C ALA A 346 10.80 5.59 -24.91
N GLU A 347 9.49 5.44 -24.85
CA GLU A 347 8.55 6.28 -25.58
C GLU A 347 8.49 7.69 -25.02
N PHE A 348 8.59 8.69 -25.91
CA PHE A 348 8.32 10.06 -25.54
C PHE A 348 6.82 10.26 -25.32
N ARG A 349 6.47 10.71 -24.15
CA ARG A 349 5.08 10.96 -23.78
C ARG A 349 4.60 12.29 -24.35
N ASP A 350 3.39 12.30 -24.92
CA ASP A 350 2.73 13.52 -25.34
C ASP A 350 2.43 14.43 -24.14
N VAL A 351 3.13 15.55 -24.06
CA VAL A 351 3.01 16.53 -22.95
C VAL A 351 2.20 17.75 -23.34
N LEU A 352 2.01 18.00 -24.63
CA LEU A 352 1.15 19.05 -25.16
C LEU A 352 -0.13 18.41 -25.66
N VAL A 353 -1.12 18.32 -24.77
CA VAL A 353 -2.46 17.84 -25.10
C VAL A 353 -3.36 19.07 -25.17
N GLU A 354 -4.23 19.15 -26.20
CA GLU A 354 -5.24 20.20 -26.24
C GLU A 354 -6.04 20.19 -24.94
N SER A 355 -6.02 21.32 -24.23
CA SER A 355 -6.69 21.48 -22.94
C SER A 355 -8.23 21.39 -23.02
N ILE A 356 -8.78 21.26 -24.22
CA ILE A 356 -10.22 21.17 -24.50
C ILE A 356 -10.87 19.91 -23.90
N ASN A 357 -10.10 18.84 -23.67
CA ASN A 357 -10.61 17.59 -23.10
C ASN A 357 -10.57 17.52 -21.57
N HIS A 358 -10.04 18.56 -20.92
CA HIS A 358 -10.07 18.61 -19.46
C HIS A 358 -11.43 19.15 -19.01
N ASN A 359 -12.32 18.26 -18.59
CA ASN A 359 -13.58 18.57 -17.88
C ASN A 359 -13.34 19.26 -16.52
N TYR A 360 -12.26 20.04 -16.40
CA TYR A 360 -11.86 20.66 -15.15
C TYR A 360 -11.98 22.17 -15.28
N ASP A 361 -12.88 22.73 -14.51
CA ASP A 361 -13.13 24.15 -14.31
C ASP A 361 -11.83 24.96 -14.19
N ASN A 362 -11.16 25.30 -15.28
CA ASN A 362 -10.02 26.24 -15.37
C ASN A 362 -8.86 26.07 -14.36
N TYR A 363 -8.74 24.93 -13.67
CA TYR A 363 -7.69 24.66 -12.68
C TYR A 363 -6.53 23.88 -13.28
N THR A 364 -5.29 24.25 -12.90
CA THR A 364 -4.13 23.39 -13.10
C THR A 364 -4.25 22.13 -12.25
N LEU A 365 -3.55 21.05 -12.62
CA LEU A 365 -3.55 19.82 -11.86
C LEU A 365 -3.15 20.03 -10.39
N ARG A 366 -2.17 20.92 -10.14
CA ARG A 366 -1.77 21.30 -8.78
C ARG A 366 -2.90 21.96 -7.98
N GLU A 367 -3.59 22.91 -8.60
CA GLU A 367 -4.71 23.60 -7.96
C GLU A 367 -5.86 22.62 -7.66
N ARG A 368 -6.14 21.69 -8.58
CA ARG A 368 -7.13 20.63 -8.35
C ARG A 368 -6.78 19.79 -7.12
N PHE A 369 -5.54 19.31 -7.02
CA PHE A 369 -5.11 18.55 -5.86
C PHE A 369 -5.17 19.36 -4.56
N PHE A 370 -4.86 20.65 -4.63
CA PHE A 370 -5.01 21.55 -3.49
C PHE A 370 -6.49 21.74 -3.07
N GLN A 371 -7.42 21.80 -4.03
CA GLN A 371 -8.86 21.83 -3.72
C GLN A 371 -9.33 20.52 -3.10
N LEU A 372 -8.89 19.37 -3.62
CA LEU A 372 -9.12 18.07 -2.99
C LEU A 372 -8.54 18.04 -1.56
N GLY A 373 -7.38 18.65 -1.37
CA GLY A 373 -6.77 18.80 -0.05
C GLY A 373 -7.63 19.63 0.93
N LYS A 374 -8.27 20.69 0.46
CA LYS A 374 -9.23 21.47 1.28
C LYS A 374 -10.44 20.62 1.68
N LEU A 375 -10.98 19.86 0.73
CA LEU A 375 -12.08 18.92 1.00
C LEU A 375 -11.66 17.85 2.02
N TYR A 376 -10.49 17.25 1.83
CA TYR A 376 -9.93 16.29 2.78
C TYR A 376 -9.76 16.92 4.17
N LYS A 377 -9.18 18.12 4.27
CA LYS A 377 -9.01 18.85 5.53
C LYS A 377 -10.35 19.03 6.26
N GLN A 378 -11.38 19.49 5.56
CA GLN A 378 -12.72 19.66 6.13
C GLN A 378 -13.31 18.36 6.69
N ARG A 379 -13.21 17.25 5.95
CA ARG A 379 -13.66 15.93 6.40
C ARG A 379 -12.86 15.43 7.60
N ARG A 380 -11.54 15.59 7.55
CA ARG A 380 -10.65 15.25 8.65
C ARG A 380 -10.95 16.05 9.92
N GLU A 381 -11.23 17.35 9.83
CA GLU A 381 -11.61 18.16 10.99
C GLU A 381 -12.90 17.67 11.63
N SER A 382 -13.89 17.29 10.82
CA SER A 382 -15.11 16.65 11.31
C SER A 382 -14.80 15.31 12.00
N PHE A 383 -13.95 14.49 11.40
CA PHE A 383 -13.48 13.23 11.96
C PHE A 383 -12.76 13.44 13.30
N PHE A 384 -11.87 14.43 13.41
CA PHE A 384 -11.18 14.72 14.67
C PHE A 384 -12.11 15.22 15.78
N ARG A 385 -13.15 15.98 15.44
CA ARG A 385 -14.19 16.39 16.42
C ARG A 385 -14.97 15.21 16.98
N GLY A 386 -15.04 14.09 16.28
CA GLY A 386 -15.61 12.83 16.77
C GLY A 386 -14.77 12.16 17.86
N GLY A 387 -13.50 12.53 18.02
CA GLY A 387 -12.59 11.98 19.04
C GLY A 387 -11.52 11.05 18.49
N SER A 388 -11.24 9.97 19.21
CA SER A 388 -10.27 8.93 18.80
C SER A 388 -10.98 7.66 18.34
N TYR A 389 -10.31 6.96 17.43
CA TYR A 389 -10.88 5.81 16.73
C TYR A 389 -10.04 4.56 16.91
N ARG A 390 -10.70 3.42 16.97
CA ARG A 390 -10.08 2.10 16.90
C ARG A 390 -10.58 1.38 15.66
N ILE A 391 -9.68 1.07 14.74
CA ILE A 391 -9.98 0.20 13.60
C ILE A 391 -9.87 -1.26 14.07
N VAL A 392 -10.89 -2.04 13.80
CA VAL A 392 -10.96 -3.47 14.15
C VAL A 392 -11.06 -4.27 12.86
N ILE A 393 -10.15 -5.22 12.71
CA ILE A 393 -10.19 -6.19 11.62
C ILE A 393 -11.10 -7.35 12.07
N PRO A 394 -12.17 -7.68 11.34
CA PRO A 394 -13.04 -8.80 11.66
C PRO A 394 -12.28 -10.12 11.79
N GLN A 395 -12.70 -10.99 12.72
CA GLN A 395 -11.97 -12.22 13.04
C GLN A 395 -11.83 -13.17 11.84
N GLU A 396 -12.81 -13.21 10.96
CA GLU A 396 -12.77 -13.96 9.70
C GLU A 396 -11.64 -13.48 8.78
N TYR A 397 -11.40 -12.17 8.70
CA TYR A 397 -10.31 -11.61 7.90
C TYR A 397 -8.94 -11.82 8.56
N CYS A 398 -8.87 -11.84 9.89
CA CYS A 398 -7.63 -12.14 10.61
C CYS A 398 -7.07 -13.52 10.25
N LYS A 399 -7.92 -14.54 10.10
CA LYS A 399 -7.47 -15.89 9.70
C LYS A 399 -6.94 -15.90 8.27
N GLU A 400 -7.64 -15.25 7.35
CA GLU A 400 -7.26 -15.11 5.95
C GLU A 400 -5.92 -14.38 5.82
N PHE A 401 -5.78 -13.24 6.51
CA PHE A 401 -4.55 -12.46 6.57
C PHE A 401 -3.35 -13.29 7.06
N ASN A 402 -3.51 -13.98 8.18
CA ASN A 402 -2.43 -14.75 8.78
C ASN A 402 -2.01 -15.94 7.89
N GLU A 403 -2.95 -16.62 7.26
CA GLU A 403 -2.66 -17.73 6.36
C GLU A 403 -1.93 -17.24 5.10
N HIS A 404 -2.42 -16.17 4.50
CA HIS A 404 -1.84 -15.56 3.33
C HIS A 404 -0.36 -15.15 3.56
N PHE A 405 -0.09 -14.39 4.63
CA PHE A 405 1.28 -13.96 4.92
C PHE A 405 2.19 -15.08 5.42
N ARG A 406 1.64 -16.15 6.00
CA ARG A 406 2.41 -17.37 6.31
C ARG A 406 2.88 -18.05 5.02
N GLN A 407 1.99 -18.19 4.05
CA GLN A 407 2.30 -18.78 2.75
C GLN A 407 3.30 -17.89 1.98
N MET A 408 3.03 -16.60 1.85
CA MET A 408 3.94 -15.64 1.20
C MET A 408 5.34 -15.66 1.84
N ASN A 409 5.42 -15.69 3.18
CA ASN A 409 6.70 -15.76 3.88
C ASN A 409 7.47 -17.04 3.56
N GLN A 410 6.77 -18.19 3.48
CA GLN A 410 7.40 -19.46 3.14
C GLN A 410 7.94 -19.45 1.70
N GLU A 411 7.14 -18.97 0.74
CA GLU A 411 7.51 -18.88 -0.67
C GLU A 411 8.71 -17.95 -0.87
N VAL A 412 8.67 -16.74 -0.31
CA VAL A 412 9.73 -15.74 -0.47
C VAL A 412 11.04 -16.19 0.20
N VAL A 413 10.96 -16.80 1.38
CA VAL A 413 12.15 -17.32 2.08
C VAL A 413 12.75 -18.52 1.33
N ASP A 414 11.92 -19.43 0.84
CA ASP A 414 12.38 -20.62 0.14
C ASP A 414 12.94 -20.32 -1.25
N ASP A 415 12.31 -19.40 -1.98
CA ASP A 415 12.66 -19.10 -3.36
C ASP A 415 13.75 -18.03 -3.50
N ILE A 416 13.77 -17.02 -2.61
CA ILE A 416 14.66 -15.87 -2.75
C ILE A 416 15.78 -15.88 -1.71
N SER A 417 15.47 -15.56 -0.43
CA SER A 417 16.46 -15.49 0.64
C SER A 417 15.81 -15.48 2.02
N HIS A 418 16.49 -16.02 3.03
CA HIS A 418 16.10 -15.92 4.44
C HIS A 418 16.03 -14.46 4.93
N ASP A 419 16.81 -13.55 4.37
CA ASP A 419 16.82 -12.12 4.75
C ASP A 419 15.49 -11.45 4.41
N MET A 420 14.77 -11.96 3.40
CA MET A 420 13.47 -11.47 2.98
C MET A 420 12.34 -11.74 4.00
N GLN A 421 12.54 -12.63 4.97
CA GLN A 421 11.56 -12.85 6.04
C GLN A 421 11.18 -11.53 6.75
N SER A 422 12.16 -10.67 6.97
CA SER A 422 11.95 -9.37 7.62
C SER A 422 11.12 -8.42 6.74
N VAL A 423 11.26 -8.51 5.43
CA VAL A 423 10.50 -7.73 4.45
C VAL A 423 9.04 -8.18 4.45
N VAL A 424 8.77 -9.48 4.32
CA VAL A 424 7.39 -10.00 4.32
C VAL A 424 6.65 -9.67 5.62
N ARG A 425 7.29 -9.84 6.78
CA ARG A 425 6.68 -9.51 8.08
C ARG A 425 6.31 -8.03 8.21
N ARG A 426 7.15 -7.14 7.67
CA ARG A 426 6.89 -5.70 7.69
C ARG A 426 5.91 -5.27 6.60
N LEU A 427 5.88 -5.97 5.47
CA LEU A 427 4.83 -5.79 4.47
C LEU A 427 3.46 -6.15 5.04
N ALA A 428 3.34 -7.27 5.77
CA ALA A 428 2.11 -7.61 6.48
C ALA A 428 1.65 -6.47 7.41
N PHE A 429 2.59 -5.89 8.16
CA PHE A 429 2.30 -4.76 9.01
C PHE A 429 1.90 -3.48 8.22
N THR A 430 2.53 -3.26 7.07
CA THR A 430 2.17 -2.15 6.16
C THR A 430 0.77 -2.36 5.58
N VAL A 431 0.41 -3.58 5.17
CA VAL A 431 -0.92 -3.93 4.67
C VAL A 431 -1.99 -3.68 5.75
N PHE A 432 -1.73 -4.07 6.99
CA PHE A 432 -2.60 -3.73 8.12
C PHE A 432 -2.79 -2.20 8.27
N ARG A 433 -1.72 -1.42 8.15
CA ARG A 433 -1.80 0.05 8.19
C ARG A 433 -2.56 0.63 6.99
N ILE A 434 -2.43 0.04 5.80
CA ILE A 434 -3.22 0.42 4.62
C ILE A 434 -4.71 0.19 4.88
N MET A 435 -5.11 -0.95 5.49
CA MET A 435 -6.49 -1.20 5.90
C MET A 435 -7.00 -0.08 6.81
N MET A 436 -6.18 0.34 7.79
CA MET A 436 -6.56 1.42 8.71
C MET A 436 -6.78 2.75 7.98
N VAL A 437 -5.93 3.10 7.02
CA VAL A 437 -6.06 4.34 6.23
C VAL A 437 -7.31 4.29 5.36
N LEU A 438 -7.51 3.20 4.61
CA LEU A 438 -8.67 2.99 3.73
C LEU A 438 -9.99 3.07 4.52
N THR A 439 -10.07 2.34 5.62
CA THR A 439 -11.27 2.33 6.49
C THR A 439 -11.54 3.72 7.08
N SER A 440 -10.50 4.48 7.43
CA SER A 440 -10.67 5.85 7.93
C SER A 440 -11.19 6.79 6.83
N ILE A 441 -10.68 6.70 5.61
CA ILE A 441 -11.13 7.53 4.48
C ILE A 441 -12.57 7.18 4.11
N ARG A 442 -12.90 5.88 4.02
CA ARG A 442 -14.28 5.42 3.74
C ARG A 442 -15.25 5.93 4.79
N PHE A 443 -14.89 5.84 6.06
CA PHE A 443 -15.71 6.39 7.15
C PHE A 443 -15.92 7.91 7.01
N MET A 444 -14.87 8.66 6.64
CA MET A 444 -14.99 10.11 6.40
C MET A 444 -15.86 10.45 5.18
N ASP A 445 -15.91 9.57 4.18
CA ASP A 445 -16.78 9.75 3.00
C ASP A 445 -18.26 9.48 3.32
N GLU A 446 -18.54 8.53 4.22
CA GLU A 446 -19.89 8.06 4.53
C GLU A 446 -20.54 8.82 5.70
N ILE A 447 -19.76 9.26 6.69
CA ILE A 447 -20.28 9.82 7.93
C ILE A 447 -20.10 11.34 8.00
N SER A 448 -21.19 12.06 7.83
CA SER A 448 -21.18 13.53 7.87
C SER A 448 -21.02 14.11 9.29
N ASN A 449 -21.44 13.40 10.33
CA ASN A 449 -21.38 13.87 11.73
C ASN A 449 -20.82 12.81 12.69
N PRO A 450 -19.50 12.58 12.68
CA PRO A 450 -18.87 11.63 13.59
C PRO A 450 -19.05 11.96 15.09
N SER A 451 -19.23 13.23 15.43
CA SER A 451 -19.41 13.66 16.84
C SER A 451 -20.67 13.07 17.48
N ALA A 452 -21.68 12.72 16.68
CA ALA A 452 -22.88 12.05 17.19
C ALA A 452 -22.60 10.60 17.65
N MET A 453 -21.49 10.02 17.25
CA MET A 453 -21.07 8.65 17.61
C MET A 453 -20.10 8.62 18.79
N THR A 454 -19.66 9.79 19.29
CA THR A 454 -18.69 9.88 20.40
C THR A 454 -19.28 9.24 21.66
N PRO A 455 -18.64 8.20 22.23
CA PRO A 455 -19.11 7.55 23.44
C PRO A 455 -19.07 8.52 24.64
N LYS A 456 -20.09 8.48 25.49
CA LYS A 456 -20.20 9.36 26.65
C LYS A 456 -19.14 9.11 27.73
N ASP A 457 -18.57 7.92 27.75
CA ASP A 457 -17.50 7.49 28.67
C ASP A 457 -16.09 7.88 28.22
N GLY A 458 -15.96 8.58 27.07
CA GLY A 458 -14.68 8.99 26.50
C GLY A 458 -13.90 7.85 25.85
N SER A 459 -14.50 6.68 25.67
CA SER A 459 -13.86 5.58 24.95
C SER A 459 -13.72 5.91 23.45
N ARG A 460 -12.93 5.09 22.74
CA ARG A 460 -12.72 5.26 21.30
C ARG A 460 -13.93 4.79 20.50
N ILE A 461 -14.24 5.50 19.42
CA ILE A 461 -15.21 5.04 18.43
C ILE A 461 -14.61 3.83 17.71
N VAL A 462 -15.34 2.72 17.67
CA VAL A 462 -14.89 1.50 17.00
C VAL A 462 -15.42 1.48 15.56
N ILE A 463 -14.50 1.38 14.59
CA ILE A 463 -14.82 1.24 13.17
C ILE A 463 -14.33 -0.14 12.71
N ARG A 464 -15.20 -0.92 12.08
CA ARG A 464 -14.85 -2.21 11.50
C ARG A 464 -14.33 -2.02 10.07
N CYS A 465 -13.20 -2.66 9.76
CA CYS A 465 -12.69 -2.74 8.41
C CYS A 465 -13.71 -3.46 7.51
N SER A 466 -14.07 -2.86 6.40
CA SER A 466 -14.96 -3.47 5.42
C SER A 466 -14.25 -4.59 4.65
N ARG A 467 -15.02 -5.47 4.00
CA ARG A 467 -14.43 -6.48 3.10
C ARG A 467 -13.68 -5.82 1.94
N ASP A 468 -14.22 -4.75 1.38
CA ASP A 468 -13.60 -3.99 0.30
C ASP A 468 -12.22 -3.45 0.70
N ASP A 469 -12.13 -2.80 1.87
CA ASP A 469 -10.85 -2.24 2.36
C ASP A 469 -9.82 -3.32 2.65
N PHE A 470 -10.28 -4.48 3.15
CA PHE A 470 -9.44 -5.65 3.38
C PHE A 470 -8.90 -6.19 2.04
N ASP A 471 -9.77 -6.44 1.06
CA ASP A 471 -9.39 -7.00 -0.25
C ASP A 471 -8.46 -6.06 -1.02
N ILE A 472 -8.74 -4.75 -0.99
CA ILE A 472 -7.86 -3.73 -1.58
C ILE A 472 -6.46 -3.79 -0.95
N ALA A 473 -6.37 -3.78 0.37
CA ALA A 473 -5.09 -3.76 1.06
C ALA A 473 -4.29 -5.05 0.83
N MET A 474 -4.95 -6.21 0.83
CA MET A 474 -4.32 -7.50 0.53
C MET A 474 -3.76 -7.53 -0.89
N ALA A 475 -4.54 -7.11 -1.88
CA ALA A 475 -4.11 -7.09 -3.27
C ALA A 475 -2.98 -6.07 -3.53
N ILE A 476 -2.98 -4.92 -2.84
CA ILE A 476 -1.84 -4.00 -2.83
C ILE A 476 -0.59 -4.70 -2.29
N GLY A 477 -0.71 -5.44 -1.18
CA GLY A 477 0.39 -6.21 -0.59
C GLY A 477 0.97 -7.24 -1.53
N ASP A 478 0.11 -7.95 -2.27
CA ASP A 478 0.49 -8.97 -3.26
C ASP A 478 1.32 -8.41 -4.42
N VAL A 479 1.08 -7.17 -4.79
CA VAL A 479 1.87 -6.48 -5.81
C VAL A 479 3.16 -5.90 -5.22
N LEU A 480 3.07 -5.24 -4.08
CA LEU A 480 4.21 -4.55 -3.47
C LEU A 480 5.35 -5.49 -3.05
N ILE A 481 5.07 -6.77 -2.80
CA ILE A 481 6.14 -7.74 -2.52
C ILE A 481 7.06 -7.90 -3.73
N TYR A 482 6.54 -7.98 -4.96
CA TYR A 482 7.33 -8.11 -6.18
C TYR A 482 8.22 -6.88 -6.39
N HIS A 483 7.66 -5.68 -6.30
CA HIS A 483 8.44 -4.43 -6.42
C HIS A 483 9.50 -4.32 -5.32
N THR A 484 9.18 -4.70 -4.08
CA THR A 484 10.14 -4.63 -2.97
C THR A 484 11.26 -5.65 -3.15
N VAL A 485 10.95 -6.87 -3.61
CA VAL A 485 11.95 -7.90 -3.94
C VAL A 485 12.85 -7.45 -5.10
N TYR A 486 12.27 -6.85 -6.13
CA TYR A 486 13.02 -6.27 -7.24
C TYR A 486 14.01 -5.21 -6.75
N CYS A 487 13.54 -4.23 -5.97
CA CYS A 487 14.40 -3.20 -5.39
C CYS A 487 15.49 -3.81 -4.49
N TYR A 488 15.15 -4.82 -3.68
CA TYR A 488 16.11 -5.54 -2.83
C TYR A 488 17.21 -6.23 -3.64
N ALA A 489 16.85 -6.90 -4.73
CA ALA A 489 17.80 -7.62 -5.58
C ALA A 489 18.85 -6.69 -6.19
N HIS A 490 18.50 -5.44 -6.42
CA HIS A 490 19.38 -4.42 -6.98
C HIS A 490 20.21 -3.67 -5.94
N LEU A 491 20.04 -3.95 -4.63
CA LEU A 491 20.91 -3.37 -3.60
C LEU A 491 22.35 -3.90 -3.71
N PRO A 492 23.39 -3.08 -3.51
CA PRO A 492 24.79 -3.45 -3.72
C PRO A 492 25.29 -4.65 -2.91
N GLN A 493 24.64 -4.98 -1.82
CA GLN A 493 25.00 -6.09 -0.90
C GLN A 493 23.92 -7.16 -0.83
N SER A 494 23.01 -7.21 -1.81
CA SER A 494 21.97 -8.25 -1.80
C SER A 494 22.60 -9.62 -1.98
N LYS A 495 22.11 -10.62 -1.22
CA LYS A 495 22.49 -12.03 -1.37
C LYS A 495 21.69 -12.73 -2.48
N VAL A 496 20.87 -11.98 -3.18
CA VAL A 496 20.05 -12.47 -4.29
C VAL A 496 20.93 -12.58 -5.54
N THR A 497 20.94 -13.75 -6.15
CA THR A 497 21.72 -14.01 -7.37
C THR A 497 20.86 -13.64 -8.57
N THR A 498 21.35 -12.72 -9.41
CA THR A 498 20.73 -12.41 -10.70
C THR A 498 21.53 -13.08 -11.84
N ASN A 499 20.87 -13.38 -12.96
CA ASN A 499 21.55 -13.78 -14.19
C ASN A 499 22.11 -12.56 -14.91
N GLY A 500 22.80 -12.77 -16.04
CA GLY A 500 23.38 -11.67 -16.83
C GLY A 500 22.36 -10.71 -17.47
N GLN A 501 21.07 -10.98 -17.32
CA GLN A 501 19.94 -10.17 -17.81
C GLN A 501 19.20 -9.46 -16.67
N GLY A 502 19.69 -9.55 -15.43
CA GLY A 502 19.05 -8.92 -14.25
C GLY A 502 17.94 -9.77 -13.59
N GLU A 503 17.62 -10.96 -14.13
CA GLU A 503 16.57 -11.82 -13.54
C GLU A 503 17.06 -12.51 -12.26
N ILE A 504 16.18 -12.55 -11.24
CA ILE A 504 16.50 -13.24 -9.99
C ILE A 504 16.51 -14.75 -10.21
N ILE A 505 17.65 -15.38 -9.92
CA ILE A 505 17.79 -16.84 -9.97
C ILE A 505 17.26 -17.42 -8.67
N THR A 506 16.00 -17.85 -8.67
CA THR A 506 15.37 -18.47 -7.51
C THR A 506 15.92 -19.87 -7.22
N LYS A 507 15.71 -20.35 -6.00
CA LYS A 507 15.99 -21.76 -5.64
C LYS A 507 15.27 -22.72 -6.60
N LYS A 508 14.02 -22.44 -6.95
CA LYS A 508 13.21 -23.23 -7.87
C LYS A 508 13.81 -23.20 -9.28
N SER A 509 14.22 -22.03 -9.77
CA SER A 509 14.92 -21.88 -11.05
C SER A 509 16.23 -22.67 -11.07
N LYS A 510 17.03 -22.63 -9.99
CA LYS A 510 18.25 -23.44 -9.85
C LYS A 510 17.95 -24.93 -9.85
N MET A 511 16.88 -25.35 -9.17
CA MET A 511 16.42 -26.74 -9.17
C MET A 511 15.99 -27.19 -10.57
N GLU A 512 15.22 -26.37 -11.30
CA GLU A 512 14.80 -26.68 -12.69
C GLU A 512 16.00 -26.75 -13.65
N GLN A 513 16.95 -25.83 -13.53
CA GLN A 513 18.18 -25.86 -14.32
C GLN A 513 18.99 -27.13 -14.04
N LEU A 514 19.10 -27.55 -12.77
CA LEU A 514 19.74 -28.82 -12.41
C LEU A 514 18.99 -29.98 -13.03
N LEU A 515 17.67 -30.03 -12.89
CA LEU A 515 16.84 -31.11 -13.44
C LEU A 515 16.96 -31.18 -14.96
N ALA A 516 16.91 -30.03 -15.65
CA ALA A 516 17.06 -29.94 -17.10
C ALA A 516 18.45 -30.47 -17.57
N ALA A 517 19.50 -30.13 -16.84
CA ALA A 517 20.88 -30.54 -17.16
C ALA A 517 21.17 -31.99 -16.87
N LEU A 518 20.34 -32.68 -16.08
CA LEU A 518 20.49 -34.12 -15.78
C LEU A 518 19.93 -34.96 -16.93
N PRO A 519 20.54 -36.13 -17.28
CA PRO A 519 19.97 -37.03 -18.25
C PRO A 519 18.72 -37.74 -17.71
N ASN A 520 17.93 -38.40 -18.60
CA ASN A 520 16.70 -39.08 -18.22
C ASN A 520 16.91 -40.20 -17.16
N LYS A 521 18.07 -40.86 -17.18
CA LYS A 521 18.51 -41.78 -16.13
C LYS A 521 19.88 -41.32 -15.66
N PHE A 522 20.06 -41.20 -14.36
CA PHE A 522 21.32 -40.75 -13.76
C PHE A 522 21.52 -41.33 -12.37
N ASP A 523 22.77 -41.37 -11.96
CA ASP A 523 23.17 -41.80 -10.64
C ASP A 523 23.66 -40.64 -9.76
N ARG A 524 24.10 -40.97 -8.56
CA ARG A 524 24.59 -40.00 -7.58
C ARG A 524 25.86 -39.27 -8.06
N GLU A 525 26.71 -39.91 -8.82
CA GLU A 525 27.95 -39.32 -9.33
C GLU A 525 27.63 -38.32 -10.44
N THR A 526 26.70 -38.65 -11.31
CA THR A 526 26.22 -37.78 -12.39
C THR A 526 25.62 -36.49 -11.85
N TYR A 527 24.69 -36.55 -10.86
CA TYR A 527 24.13 -35.32 -10.36
C TYR A 527 25.13 -34.48 -9.55
N ARG A 528 26.12 -35.09 -8.92
CA ARG A 528 27.24 -34.38 -8.28
C ARG A 528 28.10 -33.65 -9.29
N ALA A 529 28.45 -34.29 -10.38
CA ALA A 529 29.25 -33.69 -11.45
C ALA A 529 28.51 -32.49 -12.09
N VAL A 530 27.21 -32.67 -12.37
CA VAL A 530 26.36 -31.57 -12.89
C VAL A 530 26.26 -30.44 -11.87
N SER A 531 26.09 -30.76 -10.58
CA SER A 531 26.04 -29.77 -9.51
C SER A 531 27.31 -28.91 -9.43
N MET A 532 28.46 -29.57 -9.48
CA MET A 532 29.77 -28.90 -9.45
C MET A 532 29.95 -28.00 -10.68
N LYS A 533 29.52 -28.44 -11.86
CA LYS A 533 29.57 -27.67 -13.10
C LYS A 533 28.74 -26.41 -13.03
N HIS A 534 27.61 -26.45 -12.33
CA HIS A 534 26.71 -25.28 -12.11
C HIS A 534 27.03 -24.49 -10.83
N GLY A 535 28.09 -24.86 -10.10
CA GLY A 535 28.48 -24.18 -8.86
C GLY A 535 27.54 -24.44 -7.66
N TYR A 536 26.71 -25.48 -7.71
CA TYR A 536 25.77 -25.77 -6.62
C TYR A 536 26.40 -26.67 -5.55
N PRO A 537 26.21 -26.41 -4.24
CA PRO A 537 26.69 -27.28 -3.18
C PRO A 537 26.07 -28.69 -3.26
N VAL A 538 26.87 -29.73 -3.21
CA VAL A 538 26.40 -31.11 -3.35
C VAL A 538 25.38 -31.51 -2.28
N SER A 539 25.50 -30.98 -1.06
CA SER A 539 24.53 -31.22 0.02
C SER A 539 23.15 -30.61 -0.28
N THR A 540 23.12 -29.45 -0.94
CA THR A 540 21.89 -28.75 -1.38
C THR A 540 21.24 -29.54 -2.51
N THR A 541 22.01 -29.93 -3.53
CA THR A 541 21.46 -30.67 -4.67
C THR A 541 20.95 -32.06 -4.27
N ALA A 542 21.55 -32.71 -3.29
CA ALA A 542 21.04 -33.99 -2.74
C ALA A 542 19.63 -33.79 -2.12
N LYS A 543 19.38 -32.65 -1.45
CA LYS A 543 18.04 -32.31 -0.94
C LYS A 543 17.06 -32.07 -2.11
N TRP A 544 17.46 -31.33 -3.14
CA TRP A 544 16.62 -31.07 -4.32
C TRP A 544 16.23 -32.36 -5.07
N ILE A 545 17.14 -33.31 -5.23
CA ILE A 545 16.82 -34.62 -5.81
C ILE A 545 15.76 -35.37 -4.98
N ASN A 546 15.89 -35.34 -3.65
CA ASN A 546 14.89 -35.94 -2.76
C ASN A 546 13.53 -35.21 -2.85
N ASP A 547 13.54 -33.88 -2.98
CA ASP A 547 12.32 -33.09 -3.15
C ASP A 547 11.62 -33.47 -4.47
N TYR A 548 12.35 -33.62 -5.57
CA TYR A 548 11.80 -34.09 -6.85
C TYR A 548 11.23 -35.50 -6.81
N VAL A 549 11.85 -36.40 -6.02
CA VAL A 549 11.29 -37.75 -5.79
C VAL A 549 9.96 -37.66 -5.02
N ARG A 550 9.88 -36.79 -3.98
CA ARG A 550 8.64 -36.55 -3.22
C ARG A 550 7.53 -35.91 -4.08
N GLN A 551 7.90 -35.07 -5.02
CA GLN A 551 6.97 -34.42 -5.96
C GLN A 551 6.53 -35.34 -7.11
N GLY A 552 7.04 -36.56 -7.19
CA GLY A 552 6.72 -37.51 -8.27
C GLY A 552 7.31 -37.12 -9.63
N ARG A 553 8.34 -36.27 -9.67
CA ARG A 553 9.04 -35.85 -10.91
C ARG A 553 10.27 -36.71 -11.20
N LEU A 554 10.79 -37.40 -10.19
CA LEU A 554 11.84 -38.38 -10.29
C LEU A 554 11.40 -39.68 -9.62
N GLU A 555 11.71 -40.78 -10.24
CA GLU A 555 11.61 -42.12 -9.66
C GLU A 555 12.98 -42.57 -9.15
N HIS A 556 13.05 -43.06 -7.91
CA HIS A 556 14.22 -43.71 -7.36
C HIS A 556 14.18 -45.19 -7.74
N SER A 557 14.78 -45.53 -8.88
CA SER A 557 14.63 -46.84 -9.51
C SER A 557 15.46 -47.96 -8.85
N SER A 558 16.59 -47.63 -8.21
CA SER A 558 17.43 -48.53 -7.42
C SER A 558 18.44 -47.76 -6.58
N GLN A 559 19.24 -48.39 -5.77
CA GLN A 559 20.22 -47.73 -4.92
C GLN A 559 21.11 -46.77 -5.73
N ASN A 560 21.01 -45.48 -5.42
CA ASN A 560 21.69 -44.35 -6.09
C ASN A 560 21.32 -44.09 -7.56
N CYS A 561 20.25 -44.69 -8.09
CA CYS A 561 19.81 -44.45 -9.47
C CYS A 561 18.44 -43.78 -9.53
N TYR A 562 18.31 -42.77 -10.37
CA TYR A 562 17.12 -41.94 -10.55
C TYR A 562 16.69 -41.90 -12.00
N ARG A 563 15.39 -41.77 -12.25
CA ARG A 563 14.79 -41.62 -13.59
C ARG A 563 13.82 -40.44 -13.59
N LYS A 564 13.86 -39.58 -14.62
CA LYS A 564 12.85 -38.57 -14.84
C LYS A 564 11.52 -39.22 -15.24
N LEU A 565 10.42 -38.77 -14.68
CA LEU A 565 9.05 -39.21 -14.97
C LEU A 565 8.37 -38.28 -15.97
#